data_c771d8af05117c0eb805f239ad14d89c
#
_entry.id   c771d8af05117c0eb805f239ad14d89c
#
_cell.length_a   1.000
_cell.length_b   1.000
_cell.length_c   1.000
_cell.angle_alpha   90.00
_cell.angle_beta   90.00
_cell.angle_gamma   90.00
#
_symmetry.space_group_name_H-M   'P 1'
#
loop_
_entity.id
_entity.type
_entity.pdbx_description
1 polymer ?
#
loop_
_entity_poly.entity_id
_entity_poly.type
_entity_poly.pdbx_seq_one_letter_code
_entity_poly.pdbx_strand_id
1 'polypeptide(L)'
;MFKKCILILAASCMMYSCATQTESNPFLTEFQTPNGVPPFDKIKLEHYEPAFQKGIEEQNANIQAIIDNTEAPTFENVIVALDNSSPTLDRVGGVFFNLTEAETTDELTALSMKLAPTLAEHEDNISLNQELFKKVDAVYSQKDALGLTREQQRLLEKTHKKFIRSGANLPADKQARLREINKQLSTLGITFSNNILNENNDFKLYVGKEEDLAGLPQWFRESAMAEARATGQEGKWLFTLHNASRLPFLQYSANRPLREQMYKAYINRGNNNDKNDNKKIIADIVRLRLEKAQLLGFDCYSNFVLDNTMAKNSTAVMDFLNNLWSYALPKAKAEAAELQKLMDKEGKGEKLEAWDWWYYTEKLRKEKYNLEEEEIKPYFKLENVREGAFAVANKLYGITLTKLEGIPVYHPDVEVFEVKAADGSQVGIFYVDYFPRPGKSGGAWMSNYREQQGSIRPLVCNVCSFTKPVGDTPSLLTIDEVETLFHEFGHALHGLLTQCQYKGTSCLLYTSDAAD
;
A
#
# COMPACT_ATOMS: atom_id res chain seq x y z
N MET A 1 -7.54 -43.37 -83.31
CA MET A 1 -7.03 -43.98 -82.07
C MET A 1 -6.69 -42.86 -81.10
N PHE A 2 -7.64 -42.44 -80.31
CA PHE A 2 -7.46 -41.25 -79.41
C PHE A 2 -7.50 -41.73 -77.95
N LYS A 3 -6.42 -41.54 -77.22
CA LYS A 3 -6.36 -41.70 -75.79
C LYS A 3 -6.70 -40.35 -75.14
N LYS A 4 -7.81 -40.32 -74.42
CA LYS A 4 -8.16 -39.14 -73.58
C LYS A 4 -7.43 -39.23 -72.27
N CYS A 5 -6.61 -38.24 -71.99
CA CYS A 5 -6.05 -37.97 -70.67
C CYS A 5 -7.08 -37.18 -69.86
N ILE A 6 -7.49 -37.69 -68.74
CA ILE A 6 -8.30 -36.94 -67.71
C ILE A 6 -7.31 -36.36 -66.72
N LEU A 7 -7.23 -35.04 -66.65
CA LEU A 7 -6.54 -34.28 -65.58
C LEU A 7 -7.51 -34.16 -64.43
N ILE A 8 -7.12 -34.72 -63.28
CA ILE A 8 -7.81 -34.50 -62.00
C ILE A 8 -7.09 -33.35 -61.32
N LEU A 9 -7.72 -32.17 -61.23
CA LEU A 9 -7.27 -31.04 -60.44
C LEU A 9 -7.68 -31.31 -58.98
N ALA A 10 -6.72 -31.65 -58.12
CA ALA A 10 -6.91 -31.68 -56.67
C ALA A 10 -6.79 -30.26 -56.11
N ALA A 11 -7.92 -29.64 -55.83
CA ALA A 11 -7.95 -28.37 -55.09
C ALA A 11 -7.68 -28.64 -53.61
N SER A 12 -6.46 -28.42 -53.16
CA SER A 12 -6.10 -28.40 -51.73
C SER A 12 -6.66 -27.14 -51.10
N CYS A 13 -7.83 -27.22 -50.46
CA CYS A 13 -8.27 -26.21 -49.51
C CYS A 13 -7.34 -26.24 -48.31
N MET A 14 -6.37 -25.35 -48.27
CA MET A 14 -5.68 -24.96 -47.03
C MET A 14 -6.68 -24.16 -46.18
N MET A 15 -7.35 -24.86 -45.26
CA MET A 15 -8.00 -24.17 -44.14
C MET A 15 -6.89 -23.62 -43.27
N TYR A 16 -6.61 -22.32 -43.42
CA TYR A 16 -5.95 -21.55 -42.39
C TYR A 16 -6.91 -21.51 -41.21
N SER A 17 -6.75 -22.43 -40.27
CA SER A 17 -7.29 -22.30 -38.94
C SER A 17 -6.55 -21.12 -38.31
N CYS A 18 -7.19 -19.96 -38.29
CA CYS A 18 -6.82 -18.87 -37.41
C CYS A 18 -7.11 -19.35 -35.98
N ALA A 19 -6.21 -20.15 -35.44
CA ALA A 19 -6.15 -20.31 -33.98
C ALA A 19 -5.85 -18.94 -33.45
N THR A 20 -6.87 -18.22 -32.97
CA THR A 20 -6.69 -17.18 -32.00
C THR A 20 -5.88 -17.82 -30.88
N GLN A 21 -4.57 -17.55 -30.83
CA GLN A 21 -3.79 -17.79 -29.63
C GLN A 21 -4.52 -17.01 -28.53
N THR A 22 -5.30 -17.71 -27.73
CA THR A 22 -5.70 -17.19 -26.42
C THR A 22 -4.41 -16.89 -25.71
N GLU A 23 -4.10 -15.61 -25.57
CA GLU A 23 -2.94 -15.16 -24.79
C GLU A 23 -2.99 -15.88 -23.45
N SER A 24 -1.97 -16.67 -23.15
CA SER A 24 -1.93 -17.42 -21.91
C SER A 24 -1.88 -16.43 -20.76
N ASN A 25 -2.73 -16.64 -19.74
CA ASN A 25 -2.76 -15.79 -18.56
C ASN A 25 -1.35 -15.69 -17.92
N PRO A 26 -0.76 -14.47 -17.84
CA PRO A 26 0.63 -14.28 -17.39
C PRO A 26 0.91 -14.75 -15.97
N PHE A 27 -0.13 -14.82 -15.12
CA PHE A 27 0.02 -15.22 -13.71
C PHE A 27 0.16 -16.73 -13.50
N LEU A 28 -0.16 -17.55 -14.48
CA LEU A 28 -0.16 -19.02 -14.32
C LEU A 28 1.24 -19.66 -14.42
N THR A 29 2.23 -18.89 -14.83
CA THR A 29 3.63 -19.31 -14.91
C THR A 29 4.53 -18.24 -14.31
N GLU A 30 5.79 -18.61 -14.01
CA GLU A 30 6.80 -17.61 -13.64
C GLU A 30 6.93 -16.54 -14.73
N PHE A 31 7.09 -15.28 -14.33
CA PHE A 31 7.25 -14.20 -15.29
C PHE A 31 8.54 -14.34 -16.09
N GLN A 32 8.42 -14.45 -17.41
CA GLN A 32 9.54 -14.62 -18.35
C GLN A 32 10.12 -13.27 -18.80
N THR A 33 9.93 -12.23 -18.02
CA THR A 33 10.49 -10.90 -18.21
C THR A 33 11.91 -10.80 -17.66
N PRO A 34 12.72 -9.81 -18.06
CA PRO A 34 13.98 -9.53 -17.39
C PRO A 34 13.77 -9.37 -15.88
N ASN A 35 14.60 -10.01 -15.07
CA ASN A 35 14.52 -10.03 -13.60
C ASN A 35 13.23 -10.65 -13.01
N GLY A 36 12.37 -11.27 -13.83
CA GLY A 36 11.10 -11.83 -13.39
C GLY A 36 10.13 -10.77 -12.88
N VAL A 37 10.15 -9.56 -13.44
CA VAL A 37 9.21 -8.49 -13.10
C VAL A 37 7.83 -8.75 -13.68
N PRO A 38 6.74 -8.21 -13.10
CA PRO A 38 5.41 -8.37 -13.67
C PRO A 38 5.34 -7.80 -15.09
N PRO A 39 4.79 -8.51 -16.07
CA PRO A 39 4.59 -8.02 -17.44
C PRO A 39 3.35 -7.12 -17.50
N PHE A 40 3.43 -5.92 -16.92
CA PHE A 40 2.30 -4.99 -16.81
C PHE A 40 1.67 -4.65 -18.16
N ASP A 41 2.44 -4.67 -19.24
CA ASP A 41 1.99 -4.47 -20.63
C ASP A 41 1.07 -5.60 -21.15
N LYS A 42 1.10 -6.79 -20.52
CA LYS A 42 0.32 -7.97 -20.90
C LYS A 42 -0.76 -8.34 -19.90
N ILE A 43 -0.67 -7.80 -18.68
CA ILE A 43 -1.67 -8.05 -17.63
C ILE A 43 -2.95 -7.28 -17.96
N LYS A 44 -4.09 -8.00 -17.93
CA LYS A 44 -5.43 -7.46 -18.17
C LYS A 44 -6.34 -7.81 -16.99
N LEU A 45 -7.41 -7.05 -16.80
CA LEU A 45 -8.39 -7.26 -15.73
C LEU A 45 -8.92 -8.71 -15.74
N GLU A 46 -9.19 -9.26 -16.91
CA GLU A 46 -9.71 -10.62 -17.11
C GLU A 46 -8.77 -11.75 -16.67
N HIS A 47 -7.48 -11.44 -16.43
CA HIS A 47 -6.49 -12.43 -15.98
C HIS A 47 -6.54 -12.68 -14.47
N TYR A 48 -7.00 -11.72 -13.66
CA TYR A 48 -6.93 -11.82 -12.21
C TYR A 48 -7.81 -12.90 -11.63
N GLU A 49 -9.11 -12.90 -11.93
CA GLU A 49 -10.05 -13.87 -11.34
C GLU A 49 -9.67 -15.33 -11.63
N PRO A 50 -9.38 -15.73 -12.89
CA PRO A 50 -8.92 -17.10 -13.17
C PRO A 50 -7.59 -17.44 -12.46
N ALA A 51 -6.69 -16.48 -12.32
CA ALA A 51 -5.42 -16.69 -11.63
C ALA A 51 -5.62 -16.90 -10.13
N PHE A 52 -6.48 -16.12 -9.49
CA PHE A 52 -6.84 -16.34 -8.08
C PHE A 52 -7.51 -17.70 -7.88
N GLN A 53 -8.46 -18.07 -8.74
CA GLN A 53 -9.11 -19.39 -8.68
C GLN A 53 -8.09 -20.52 -8.80
N LYS A 54 -7.18 -20.44 -9.80
CA LYS A 54 -6.13 -21.43 -10.00
C LYS A 54 -5.15 -21.49 -8.84
N GLY A 55 -4.77 -20.35 -8.30
CA GLY A 55 -3.89 -20.27 -7.14
C GLY A 55 -4.53 -20.85 -5.86
N ILE A 56 -5.83 -20.65 -5.66
CA ILE A 56 -6.60 -21.30 -4.57
C ILE A 56 -6.60 -22.82 -4.74
N GLU A 57 -6.85 -23.33 -5.95
CA GLU A 57 -6.80 -24.77 -6.25
C GLU A 57 -5.41 -25.34 -5.98
N GLU A 58 -4.36 -24.66 -6.44
CA GLU A 58 -2.96 -25.06 -6.24
C GLU A 58 -2.63 -25.11 -4.75
N GLN A 59 -2.93 -24.06 -4.00
CA GLN A 59 -2.64 -24.01 -2.56
C GLN A 59 -3.43 -25.09 -1.81
N ASN A 60 -4.72 -25.31 -2.13
CA ASN A 60 -5.51 -26.37 -1.52
C ASN A 60 -4.88 -27.74 -1.76
N ALA A 61 -4.39 -28.03 -2.97
CA ALA A 61 -3.71 -29.29 -3.27
C ALA A 61 -2.41 -29.43 -2.48
N ASN A 62 -1.60 -28.37 -2.36
CA ASN A 62 -0.37 -28.33 -1.58
C ASN A 62 -0.64 -28.53 -0.08
N ILE A 63 -1.66 -27.90 0.47
CA ILE A 63 -2.09 -28.09 1.86
C ILE A 63 -2.56 -29.53 2.10
N GLN A 64 -3.37 -30.07 1.18
CA GLN A 64 -3.82 -31.45 1.28
C GLN A 64 -2.64 -32.44 1.24
N ALA A 65 -1.63 -32.20 0.41
CA ALA A 65 -0.42 -33.02 0.37
C ALA A 65 0.35 -32.99 1.70
N ILE A 66 0.40 -31.84 2.38
CA ILE A 66 0.98 -31.72 3.73
C ILE A 66 0.16 -32.57 4.74
N ILE A 67 -1.18 -32.49 4.68
CA ILE A 67 -2.09 -33.22 5.57
C ILE A 67 -1.96 -34.72 5.36
N ASP A 68 -1.94 -35.19 4.12
CA ASP A 68 -1.92 -36.62 3.74
C ASP A 68 -0.54 -37.26 3.88
N ASN A 69 0.53 -36.47 4.07
CA ASN A 69 1.85 -37.02 4.28
C ASN A 69 1.90 -37.87 5.56
N THR A 70 2.19 -39.15 5.42
CA THR A 70 2.25 -40.12 6.54
C THR A 70 3.59 -40.15 7.27
N GLU A 71 4.60 -39.45 6.77
CA GLU A 71 5.87 -39.31 7.45
C GLU A 71 5.75 -38.50 8.74
N ALA A 72 6.67 -38.66 9.66
CA ALA A 72 6.73 -37.85 10.87
C ALA A 72 6.81 -36.35 10.50
N PRO A 73 6.05 -35.47 11.15
CA PRO A 73 6.10 -34.03 10.90
C PRO A 73 7.50 -33.46 11.22
N THR A 74 8.09 -32.78 10.23
CA THR A 74 9.39 -32.12 10.33
C THR A 74 9.26 -30.64 9.96
N PHE A 75 10.30 -29.84 10.26
CA PHE A 75 10.36 -28.46 9.82
C PHE A 75 10.21 -28.35 8.29
N GLU A 76 10.86 -29.23 7.53
CA GLU A 76 10.86 -29.19 6.07
C GLU A 76 9.51 -29.62 5.47
N ASN A 77 8.97 -30.78 5.88
CA ASN A 77 7.76 -31.34 5.26
C ASN A 77 6.44 -30.70 5.73
N VAL A 78 6.49 -29.83 6.76
CA VAL A 78 5.32 -29.09 7.25
C VAL A 78 5.53 -27.58 7.11
N ILE A 79 6.55 -27.01 7.76
CA ILE A 79 6.68 -25.55 7.88
C ILE A 79 7.17 -24.92 6.57
N VAL A 80 8.23 -25.45 5.98
CA VAL A 80 8.74 -24.97 4.68
C VAL A 80 7.76 -25.29 3.56
N ALA A 81 7.14 -26.47 3.58
CA ALA A 81 6.10 -26.82 2.62
C ALA A 81 4.91 -25.86 2.67
N LEU A 82 4.48 -25.45 3.88
CA LEU A 82 3.43 -24.47 4.08
C LEU A 82 3.83 -23.06 3.60
N ASP A 83 5.06 -22.62 3.92
CA ASP A 83 5.62 -21.34 3.49
C ASP A 83 5.64 -21.22 1.95
N ASN A 84 5.86 -22.33 1.26
CA ASN A 84 5.93 -22.42 -0.21
C ASN A 84 4.60 -22.85 -0.88
N SER A 85 3.49 -22.91 -0.14
CA SER A 85 2.26 -23.55 -0.65
C SER A 85 1.50 -22.72 -1.70
N SER A 86 1.78 -21.42 -1.87
CA SER A 86 0.96 -20.44 -2.59
C SER A 86 1.62 -19.69 -3.76
N PRO A 87 2.47 -20.30 -4.61
CA PRO A 87 3.29 -19.53 -5.56
C PRO A 87 2.46 -18.72 -6.58
N THR A 88 1.33 -19.25 -7.06
CA THR A 88 0.44 -18.51 -7.97
C THR A 88 -0.33 -17.41 -7.24
N LEU A 89 -0.81 -17.65 -6.01
CA LEU A 89 -1.47 -16.61 -5.22
C LEU A 89 -0.52 -15.48 -4.85
N ASP A 90 0.71 -15.79 -4.47
CA ASP A 90 1.74 -14.78 -4.17
C ASP A 90 1.99 -13.90 -5.39
N ARG A 91 2.10 -14.51 -6.58
CA ARG A 91 2.34 -13.80 -7.84
C ARG A 91 1.18 -12.90 -8.25
N VAL A 92 -0.04 -13.41 -8.25
CA VAL A 92 -1.21 -12.60 -8.62
C VAL A 92 -1.58 -11.60 -7.55
N GLY A 93 -1.49 -11.95 -6.27
CA GLY A 93 -1.79 -11.09 -5.14
C GLY A 93 -0.80 -9.94 -5.03
N GLY A 94 0.51 -10.20 -5.20
CA GLY A 94 1.54 -9.16 -5.18
C GLY A 94 1.33 -8.07 -6.23
N VAL A 95 0.74 -8.39 -7.39
CA VAL A 95 0.38 -7.38 -8.38
C VAL A 95 -1.00 -6.76 -8.08
N PHE A 96 -2.01 -7.58 -7.84
CA PHE A 96 -3.39 -7.15 -7.66
C PHE A 96 -3.55 -6.16 -6.52
N PHE A 97 -3.09 -6.51 -5.33
CA PHE A 97 -3.25 -5.67 -4.14
C PHE A 97 -2.42 -4.39 -4.21
N ASN A 98 -1.26 -4.40 -4.88
CA ASN A 98 -0.53 -3.17 -5.15
C ASN A 98 -1.32 -2.24 -6.09
N LEU A 99 -1.91 -2.76 -7.15
CA LEU A 99 -2.65 -1.94 -8.11
C LEU A 99 -4.00 -1.46 -7.59
N THR A 100 -4.66 -2.18 -6.66
CA THR A 100 -5.88 -1.68 -6.00
C THR A 100 -5.64 -0.42 -5.19
N GLU A 101 -4.40 -0.14 -4.79
CA GLU A 101 -4.03 1.08 -4.06
C GLU A 101 -3.32 2.12 -4.97
N ALA A 102 -2.50 1.66 -5.93
CA ALA A 102 -1.65 2.55 -6.73
C ALA A 102 -2.28 2.96 -8.08
N GLU A 103 -3.14 2.13 -8.68
CA GLU A 103 -3.73 2.35 -10.02
C GLU A 103 -5.13 1.71 -10.12
N THR A 104 -6.00 2.01 -9.17
CA THR A 104 -7.34 1.41 -9.15
C THR A 104 -8.26 2.01 -10.22
N THR A 105 -9.20 1.17 -10.68
CA THR A 105 -10.34 1.57 -11.53
C THR A 105 -11.62 1.04 -10.90
N ASP A 106 -12.77 1.51 -11.38
CA ASP A 106 -14.08 1.02 -10.91
C ASP A 106 -14.21 -0.49 -11.12
N GLU A 107 -13.68 -1.03 -12.24
CA GLU A 107 -13.69 -2.46 -12.55
C GLU A 107 -12.77 -3.24 -11.63
N LEU A 108 -11.57 -2.73 -11.34
CA LEU A 108 -10.62 -3.37 -10.42
C LEU A 108 -11.18 -3.37 -8.99
N THR A 109 -11.82 -2.27 -8.59
CA THR A 109 -12.53 -2.14 -7.31
C THR A 109 -13.68 -3.15 -7.21
N ALA A 110 -14.50 -3.27 -8.25
CA ALA A 110 -15.60 -4.23 -8.29
C ALA A 110 -15.08 -5.69 -8.20
N LEU A 111 -13.97 -5.99 -8.88
CA LEU A 111 -13.31 -7.30 -8.80
C LEU A 111 -12.75 -7.56 -7.40
N SER A 112 -12.13 -6.57 -6.76
CA SER A 112 -11.64 -6.65 -5.38
C SER A 112 -12.77 -6.98 -4.40
N MET A 113 -13.90 -6.29 -4.51
CA MET A 113 -15.11 -6.56 -3.72
C MET A 113 -15.66 -7.99 -3.93
N LYS A 114 -15.61 -8.50 -5.17
CA LYS A 114 -16.03 -9.86 -5.51
C LYS A 114 -15.10 -10.92 -4.93
N LEU A 115 -13.78 -10.69 -4.99
CA LEU A 115 -12.77 -11.66 -4.56
C LEU A 115 -12.59 -11.71 -3.04
N ALA A 116 -12.78 -10.59 -2.32
CA ALA A 116 -12.49 -10.48 -0.90
C ALA A 116 -13.17 -11.56 -0.03
N PRO A 117 -14.47 -11.87 -0.18
CA PRO A 117 -15.09 -12.95 0.59
C PRO A 117 -14.49 -14.33 0.30
N THR A 118 -14.16 -14.61 -0.96
CA THR A 118 -13.56 -15.89 -1.39
C THR A 118 -12.15 -16.05 -0.84
N LEU A 119 -11.35 -15.00 -0.87
CA LEU A 119 -9.99 -15.00 -0.31
C LEU A 119 -10.00 -15.12 1.21
N ALA A 120 -10.94 -14.44 1.89
CA ALA A 120 -11.12 -14.58 3.33
C ALA A 120 -11.54 -16.01 3.71
N GLU A 121 -12.46 -16.61 2.97
CA GLU A 121 -12.88 -18.01 3.17
C GLU A 121 -11.71 -18.97 2.94
N HIS A 122 -10.92 -18.75 1.88
CA HIS A 122 -9.74 -19.55 1.59
C HIS A 122 -8.70 -19.49 2.71
N GLU A 123 -8.36 -18.29 3.19
CA GLU A 123 -7.44 -18.10 4.33
C GLU A 123 -7.97 -18.79 5.60
N ASP A 124 -9.27 -18.68 5.87
CA ASP A 124 -9.91 -19.37 6.99
C ASP A 124 -9.88 -20.91 6.83
N ASN A 125 -9.99 -21.41 5.60
CA ASN A 125 -9.92 -22.86 5.33
C ASN A 125 -8.53 -23.44 5.63
N ILE A 126 -7.49 -22.64 5.54
CA ILE A 126 -6.12 -23.01 5.91
C ILE A 126 -5.89 -22.78 7.40
N SER A 127 -6.10 -21.57 7.88
CA SER A 127 -5.74 -21.13 9.22
C SER A 127 -6.58 -21.74 10.35
N LEU A 128 -7.78 -22.24 10.03
CA LEU A 128 -8.69 -22.96 10.94
C LEU A 128 -8.67 -24.49 10.72
N ASN A 129 -7.80 -24.99 9.83
CA ASN A 129 -7.73 -26.43 9.56
C ASN A 129 -7.06 -27.16 10.72
N GLN A 130 -7.82 -27.99 11.41
CA GLN A 130 -7.35 -28.71 12.60
C GLN A 130 -6.31 -29.80 12.28
N GLU A 131 -6.44 -30.48 11.13
CA GLU A 131 -5.48 -31.54 10.75
C GLU A 131 -4.13 -30.94 10.36
N LEU A 132 -4.13 -29.81 9.63
CA LEU A 132 -2.93 -29.07 9.35
C LEU A 132 -2.31 -28.50 10.64
N PHE A 133 -3.12 -27.94 11.52
CA PHE A 133 -2.65 -27.39 12.79
C PHE A 133 -2.00 -28.48 13.67
N LYS A 134 -2.55 -29.69 13.74
CA LYS A 134 -1.92 -30.80 14.47
C LYS A 134 -0.49 -31.08 13.99
N LYS A 135 -0.24 -31.00 12.69
CA LYS A 135 1.12 -31.19 12.14
C LYS A 135 2.05 -30.04 12.50
N VAL A 136 1.57 -28.80 12.40
CA VAL A 136 2.34 -27.60 12.81
C VAL A 136 2.68 -27.67 14.31
N ASP A 137 1.70 -28.03 15.16
CA ASP A 137 1.87 -28.17 16.61
C ASP A 137 2.83 -29.29 16.97
N ALA A 138 2.81 -30.43 16.24
CA ALA A 138 3.75 -31.53 16.42
C ALA A 138 5.20 -31.10 16.14
N VAL A 139 5.46 -30.28 15.11
CA VAL A 139 6.78 -29.70 14.85
C VAL A 139 7.15 -28.70 15.94
N TYR A 140 6.22 -27.81 16.31
CA TYR A 140 6.45 -26.78 17.33
C TYR A 140 6.80 -27.37 18.69
N SER A 141 6.13 -28.45 19.10
CA SER A 141 6.36 -29.14 20.37
C SER A 141 7.77 -29.72 20.50
N GLN A 142 8.47 -29.94 19.39
CA GLN A 142 9.83 -30.48 19.33
C GLN A 142 10.90 -29.40 19.06
N LYS A 143 10.51 -28.12 19.00
CA LYS A 143 11.35 -27.01 18.51
C LYS A 143 12.74 -26.97 19.13
N ASP A 144 12.87 -27.26 20.45
CA ASP A 144 14.13 -27.18 21.16
C ASP A 144 15.08 -28.37 20.84
N ALA A 145 14.54 -29.47 20.31
CA ALA A 145 15.29 -30.68 19.94
C ALA A 145 15.70 -30.69 18.45
N LEU A 146 15.09 -29.84 17.60
CA LEU A 146 15.30 -29.89 16.15
C LEU A 146 16.61 -29.23 15.68
N GLY A 147 17.36 -28.54 16.54
CA GLY A 147 18.61 -27.86 16.15
C GLY A 147 18.43 -26.77 15.12
N LEU A 148 17.27 -26.14 15.07
CA LEU A 148 16.90 -25.12 14.08
C LEU A 148 17.77 -23.85 14.20
N THR A 149 18.09 -23.24 13.06
CA THR A 149 18.69 -21.90 13.03
C THR A 149 17.72 -20.86 13.63
N ARG A 150 18.22 -19.68 13.98
CA ARG A 150 17.39 -18.58 14.52
C ARG A 150 16.23 -18.21 13.57
N GLU A 151 16.49 -18.18 12.27
CA GLU A 151 15.47 -17.85 11.26
C GLU A 151 14.41 -18.96 11.19
N GLN A 152 14.82 -20.22 11.17
CA GLN A 152 13.91 -21.37 11.18
C GLN A 152 13.04 -21.41 12.43
N GLN A 153 13.61 -21.15 13.61
CA GLN A 153 12.86 -21.02 14.86
C GLN A 153 11.82 -19.91 14.75
N ARG A 154 12.23 -18.77 14.21
CA ARG A 154 11.31 -17.64 14.02
C ARG A 154 10.17 -17.96 13.06
N LEU A 155 10.42 -18.60 11.93
CA LEU A 155 9.39 -19.03 11.00
C LEU A 155 8.41 -20.00 11.69
N LEU A 156 8.92 -21.00 12.40
CA LEU A 156 8.10 -21.97 13.14
C LEU A 156 7.22 -21.28 14.19
N GLU A 157 7.78 -20.37 14.99
CA GLU A 157 7.05 -19.63 16.01
C GLU A 157 5.95 -18.74 15.40
N LYS A 158 6.27 -18.03 14.32
CA LYS A 158 5.28 -17.18 13.59
C LYS A 158 4.16 -18.05 13.03
N THR A 159 4.49 -19.14 12.37
CA THR A 159 3.52 -20.06 11.77
C THR A 159 2.59 -20.65 12.84
N HIS A 160 3.13 -21.23 13.90
CA HIS A 160 2.35 -21.78 15.00
C HIS A 160 1.44 -20.71 15.64
N LYS A 161 2.01 -19.53 15.95
CA LYS A 161 1.26 -18.43 16.55
C LYS A 161 0.16 -17.92 15.62
N LYS A 162 0.36 -17.91 14.29
CA LYS A 162 -0.66 -17.56 13.31
C LYS A 162 -1.89 -18.47 13.46
N PHE A 163 -1.72 -19.80 13.51
CA PHE A 163 -2.83 -20.74 13.68
C PHE A 163 -3.58 -20.51 14.98
N ILE A 164 -2.88 -20.37 16.11
CA ILE A 164 -3.50 -20.12 17.42
C ILE A 164 -4.33 -18.82 17.37
N ARG A 165 -3.75 -17.74 16.86
CA ARG A 165 -4.42 -16.43 16.78
C ARG A 165 -5.56 -16.38 15.77
N SER A 166 -5.53 -17.25 14.77
CA SER A 166 -6.66 -17.44 13.83
C SER A 166 -7.79 -18.28 14.43
N GLY A 167 -7.55 -18.98 15.54
CA GLY A 167 -8.58 -19.76 16.22
C GLY A 167 -8.62 -21.25 15.81
N ALA A 168 -7.51 -21.82 15.33
CA ALA A 168 -7.44 -23.24 14.93
C ALA A 168 -7.83 -24.20 16.05
N ASN A 169 -7.61 -23.81 17.31
CA ASN A 169 -7.95 -24.58 18.51
C ASN A 169 -9.35 -24.32 19.04
N LEU A 170 -10.17 -23.50 18.39
CA LEU A 170 -11.54 -23.22 18.82
C LEU A 170 -12.49 -24.37 18.48
N PRO A 171 -13.58 -24.56 19.25
CA PRO A 171 -14.69 -25.43 18.88
C PRO A 171 -15.32 -25.03 17.53
N ALA A 172 -15.92 -26.01 16.83
CA ALA A 172 -16.43 -25.82 15.47
C ALA A 172 -17.50 -24.73 15.33
N ASP A 173 -18.36 -24.57 16.33
CA ASP A 173 -19.39 -23.51 16.37
C ASP A 173 -18.75 -22.10 16.43
N LYS A 174 -17.70 -21.93 17.24
CA LYS A 174 -16.96 -20.67 17.34
C LYS A 174 -16.16 -20.39 16.07
N GLN A 175 -15.57 -21.42 15.46
CA GLN A 175 -14.89 -21.28 14.16
C GLN A 175 -15.87 -20.84 13.06
N ALA A 176 -17.08 -21.43 13.01
CA ALA A 176 -18.10 -21.02 12.04
C ALA A 176 -18.47 -19.53 12.20
N ARG A 177 -18.64 -19.06 13.44
CA ARG A 177 -18.91 -17.63 13.69
C ARG A 177 -17.72 -16.74 13.32
N LEU A 178 -16.51 -17.16 13.60
CA LEU A 178 -15.29 -16.44 13.25
C LEU A 178 -15.13 -16.25 11.74
N ARG A 179 -15.41 -17.30 10.94
CA ARG A 179 -15.45 -17.24 9.46
C ARG A 179 -16.43 -16.17 8.96
N GLU A 180 -17.64 -16.13 9.51
CA GLU A 180 -18.64 -15.14 9.16
C GLU A 180 -18.16 -13.71 9.47
N ILE A 181 -17.52 -13.50 10.63
CA ILE A 181 -16.94 -12.22 11.02
C ILE A 181 -15.81 -11.80 10.06
N ASN A 182 -14.87 -12.71 9.73
CA ASN A 182 -13.77 -12.43 8.83
C ASN A 182 -14.26 -12.04 7.43
N LYS A 183 -15.26 -12.75 6.91
CA LYS A 183 -15.91 -12.45 5.63
C LYS A 183 -16.55 -11.06 5.62
N GLN A 184 -17.26 -10.68 6.69
CA GLN A 184 -17.85 -9.34 6.79
C GLN A 184 -16.78 -8.27 6.91
N LEU A 185 -15.75 -8.46 7.73
CA LEU A 185 -14.68 -7.48 7.92
C LEU A 185 -13.90 -7.23 6.62
N SER A 186 -13.66 -8.25 5.79
CA SER A 186 -12.95 -8.08 4.52
C SER A 186 -13.71 -7.15 3.56
N THR A 187 -15.02 -7.32 3.44
CA THR A 187 -15.86 -6.46 2.60
C THR A 187 -16.00 -5.05 3.16
N LEU A 188 -16.20 -4.92 4.48
CA LEU A 188 -16.34 -3.62 5.13
C LEU A 188 -15.08 -2.77 5.01
N GLY A 189 -13.89 -3.38 5.11
CA GLY A 189 -12.61 -2.69 4.94
C GLY A 189 -12.47 -2.07 3.56
N ILE A 190 -12.72 -2.84 2.51
CA ILE A 190 -12.66 -2.34 1.12
C ILE A 190 -13.68 -1.22 0.90
N THR A 191 -14.92 -1.42 1.36
CA THR A 191 -15.97 -0.39 1.22
C THR A 191 -15.57 0.91 1.91
N PHE A 192 -15.00 0.82 3.11
CA PHE A 192 -14.50 1.98 3.85
C PHE A 192 -13.47 2.77 3.06
N SER A 193 -12.44 2.09 2.54
CA SER A 193 -11.35 2.72 1.79
C SER A 193 -11.84 3.35 0.49
N ASN A 194 -12.70 2.65 -0.25
CA ASN A 194 -13.28 3.16 -1.48
C ASN A 194 -14.14 4.41 -1.27
N ASN A 195 -14.93 4.47 -0.19
CA ASN A 195 -15.72 5.66 0.14
C ASN A 195 -14.82 6.88 0.37
N ILE A 196 -13.69 6.71 1.06
CA ILE A 196 -12.71 7.79 1.28
C ILE A 196 -12.05 8.21 -0.05
N LEU A 197 -11.67 7.26 -0.90
CA LEU A 197 -11.09 7.55 -2.21
C LEU A 197 -12.06 8.33 -3.10
N ASN A 198 -13.33 7.90 -3.15
CA ASN A 198 -14.37 8.55 -3.92
C ASN A 198 -14.56 10.01 -3.47
N GLU A 199 -14.63 10.28 -2.17
CA GLU A 199 -14.77 11.65 -1.67
C GLU A 199 -13.54 12.52 -1.95
N ASN A 200 -12.33 11.94 -1.93
CA ASN A 200 -11.13 12.65 -2.37
C ASN A 200 -11.23 13.07 -3.84
N ASN A 201 -11.76 12.21 -4.70
CA ASN A 201 -11.87 12.45 -6.13
C ASN A 201 -13.08 13.36 -6.50
N ASP A 202 -14.17 13.24 -5.74
CA ASP A 202 -15.41 14.01 -5.98
C ASP A 202 -15.28 15.47 -5.56
N PHE A 203 -14.49 15.77 -4.53
CA PHE A 203 -14.30 17.14 -4.06
C PHE A 203 -13.48 17.98 -5.03
N LYS A 204 -14.06 19.10 -5.46
CA LYS A 204 -13.42 20.06 -6.37
C LYS A 204 -13.74 21.49 -5.94
N LEU A 205 -12.73 22.21 -5.46
CA LEU A 205 -12.82 23.63 -5.14
C LEU A 205 -12.34 24.46 -6.33
N TYR A 206 -13.29 24.96 -7.13
CA TYR A 206 -12.97 25.88 -8.23
C TYR A 206 -12.99 27.32 -7.73
N VAL A 207 -11.84 28.00 -7.87
CA VAL A 207 -11.72 29.44 -7.63
C VAL A 207 -11.76 30.15 -8.98
N GLY A 208 -12.63 31.13 -9.12
CA GLY A 208 -12.84 31.88 -10.38
C GLY A 208 -12.36 33.32 -10.35
N LYS A 209 -11.92 33.83 -9.19
CA LYS A 209 -11.45 35.19 -9.02
C LYS A 209 -10.02 35.23 -8.55
N GLU A 210 -9.19 36.04 -9.17
CA GLU A 210 -7.79 36.17 -8.81
C GLU A 210 -7.58 36.72 -7.39
N GLU A 211 -8.47 37.57 -6.91
CA GLU A 211 -8.46 38.13 -5.56
C GLU A 211 -8.53 37.04 -4.47
N ASP A 212 -9.24 35.93 -4.75
CA ASP A 212 -9.38 34.80 -3.83
C ASP A 212 -8.11 33.91 -3.75
N LEU A 213 -7.15 34.13 -4.64
CA LEU A 213 -5.85 33.47 -4.65
C LEU A 213 -4.78 34.18 -3.82
N ALA A 214 -5.16 35.24 -3.11
CA ALA A 214 -4.22 36.00 -2.30
C ALA A 214 -3.43 35.09 -1.33
N GLY A 215 -2.11 35.27 -1.28
CA GLY A 215 -1.21 34.48 -0.47
C GLY A 215 -0.71 33.17 -1.12
N LEU A 216 -1.41 32.63 -2.12
CA LEU A 216 -0.98 31.41 -2.80
C LEU A 216 0.28 31.67 -3.67
N PRO A 217 1.31 30.82 -3.57
CA PRO A 217 2.51 30.90 -4.40
C PRO A 217 2.23 30.76 -5.89
N GLN A 218 3.07 31.34 -6.74
CA GLN A 218 2.92 31.34 -8.20
C GLN A 218 2.90 29.90 -8.76
N TRP A 219 3.84 29.06 -8.35
CA TRP A 219 3.92 27.66 -8.79
C TRP A 219 2.63 26.88 -8.47
N PHE A 220 2.02 27.17 -7.31
CA PHE A 220 0.81 26.49 -6.89
C PHE A 220 -0.43 26.95 -7.65
N ARG A 221 -0.51 28.26 -7.98
CA ARG A 221 -1.54 28.78 -8.88
C ARG A 221 -1.45 28.20 -10.29
N GLU A 222 -0.22 28.06 -10.83
CA GLU A 222 0.04 27.45 -12.13
C GLU A 222 -0.40 25.97 -12.16
N SER A 223 -0.07 25.20 -11.14
CA SER A 223 -0.53 23.83 -10.97
C SER A 223 -2.06 23.74 -10.92
N ALA A 224 -2.70 24.57 -10.09
CA ALA A 224 -4.16 24.61 -9.96
C ALA A 224 -4.87 25.02 -11.24
N MET A 225 -4.27 25.92 -12.04
CA MET A 225 -4.78 26.32 -13.35
C MET A 225 -4.67 25.19 -14.37
N ALA A 226 -3.56 24.45 -14.36
CA ALA A 226 -3.37 23.28 -15.22
C ALA A 226 -4.39 22.18 -14.90
N GLU A 227 -4.63 21.89 -13.61
CA GLU A 227 -5.65 20.96 -13.15
C GLU A 227 -7.07 21.39 -13.56
N ALA A 228 -7.42 22.68 -13.43
CA ALA A 228 -8.71 23.19 -13.86
C ALA A 228 -8.91 23.04 -15.37
N ARG A 229 -7.86 23.31 -16.17
CA ARG A 229 -7.88 23.12 -17.62
C ARG A 229 -8.10 21.65 -18.00
N ALA A 230 -7.45 20.73 -17.31
CA ALA A 230 -7.59 19.29 -17.53
C ALA A 230 -9.03 18.80 -17.28
N THR A 231 -9.80 19.52 -16.46
CA THR A 231 -11.23 19.24 -16.20
C THR A 231 -12.19 20.10 -17.06
N GLY A 232 -11.68 20.80 -18.08
CA GLY A 232 -12.49 21.65 -18.97
C GLY A 232 -12.96 22.99 -18.37
N GLN A 233 -12.33 23.42 -17.27
CA GLN A 233 -12.68 24.67 -16.55
C GLN A 233 -11.62 25.76 -16.81
N GLU A 234 -11.46 26.19 -18.05
CA GLU A 234 -10.53 27.25 -18.41
C GLU A 234 -10.81 28.56 -17.66
N GLY A 235 -9.75 29.27 -17.30
CA GLY A 235 -9.82 30.54 -16.57
C GLY A 235 -10.14 30.40 -15.07
N LYS A 236 -10.11 29.19 -14.54
CA LYS A 236 -10.27 28.90 -13.11
C LYS A 236 -9.03 28.20 -12.54
N TRP A 237 -9.03 28.04 -11.22
CA TRP A 237 -8.04 27.27 -10.46
C TRP A 237 -8.76 26.17 -9.71
N LEU A 238 -8.28 24.92 -9.82
CA LEU A 238 -8.85 23.77 -9.14
C LEU A 238 -7.96 23.35 -7.99
N PHE A 239 -8.55 23.25 -6.80
CA PHE A 239 -7.93 22.69 -5.60
C PHE A 239 -8.70 21.45 -5.15
N THR A 240 -7.96 20.41 -4.75
CA THR A 240 -8.50 19.09 -4.38
C THR A 240 -8.10 18.69 -2.98
N LEU A 241 -8.60 17.54 -2.48
CA LEU A 241 -8.23 17.03 -1.16
C LEU A 241 -6.90 16.25 -1.14
N HIS A 242 -6.26 16.04 -2.29
CA HIS A 242 -4.93 15.43 -2.32
C HIS A 242 -3.91 16.30 -1.58
N ASN A 243 -2.96 15.68 -0.89
CA ASN A 243 -2.01 16.39 -0.02
C ASN A 243 -1.24 17.49 -0.76
N ALA A 244 -0.76 17.24 -1.98
CA ALA A 244 -0.05 18.22 -2.79
C ALA A 244 -0.89 19.47 -3.15
N SER A 245 -2.23 19.37 -3.09
CA SER A 245 -3.16 20.50 -3.31
C SER A 245 -3.65 21.09 -1.98
N ARG A 246 -4.11 20.26 -1.06
CA ARG A 246 -4.74 20.68 0.20
C ARG A 246 -3.75 21.37 1.16
N LEU A 247 -2.56 20.78 1.37
CA LEU A 247 -1.62 21.31 2.35
C LEU A 247 -1.11 22.71 1.97
N PRO A 248 -0.60 22.96 0.75
CA PRO A 248 -0.21 24.31 0.35
C PRO A 248 -1.38 25.31 0.39
N PHE A 249 -2.62 24.84 0.06
CA PHE A 249 -3.79 25.70 0.15
C PHE A 249 -4.04 26.17 1.60
N LEU A 250 -3.97 25.28 2.57
CA LEU A 250 -4.15 25.60 3.98
C LEU A 250 -2.98 26.43 4.56
N GLN A 251 -1.77 26.25 4.02
CA GLN A 251 -0.58 27.00 4.47
C GLN A 251 -0.56 28.44 3.96
N TYR A 252 -0.95 28.66 2.69
CA TYR A 252 -0.69 29.93 2.02
C TYR A 252 -1.92 30.76 1.70
N SER A 253 -3.12 30.16 1.52
CA SER A 253 -4.31 30.92 1.15
C SER A 253 -4.67 31.95 2.21
N ALA A 254 -4.71 33.24 1.84
CA ALA A 254 -5.19 34.32 2.71
C ALA A 254 -6.72 34.30 2.89
N ASN A 255 -7.46 33.60 1.99
CA ASN A 255 -8.91 33.49 2.04
C ASN A 255 -9.36 32.49 3.11
N ARG A 256 -9.66 32.99 4.32
CA ARG A 256 -10.06 32.17 5.46
C ARG A 256 -11.31 31.31 5.22
N PRO A 257 -12.41 31.82 4.62
CA PRO A 257 -13.56 30.99 4.27
C PRO A 257 -13.23 29.81 3.35
N LEU A 258 -12.34 29.97 2.39
CA LEU A 258 -11.92 28.87 1.52
C LEU A 258 -11.01 27.86 2.25
N ARG A 259 -10.16 28.31 3.18
CA ARG A 259 -9.43 27.39 4.07
C ARG A 259 -10.39 26.56 4.92
N GLU A 260 -11.41 27.19 5.51
CA GLU A 260 -12.45 26.49 6.27
C GLU A 260 -13.17 25.43 5.42
N GLN A 261 -13.58 25.80 4.19
CA GLN A 261 -14.22 24.86 3.25
C GLN A 261 -13.31 23.66 2.94
N MET A 262 -12.05 23.90 2.60
CA MET A 262 -11.06 22.87 2.30
C MET A 262 -10.82 21.94 3.52
N TYR A 263 -10.62 22.52 4.69
CA TYR A 263 -10.41 21.79 5.92
C TYR A 263 -11.60 20.90 6.29
N LYS A 264 -12.82 21.48 6.29
CA LYS A 264 -14.05 20.76 6.62
C LYS A 264 -14.35 19.64 5.63
N ALA A 265 -14.11 19.88 4.34
CA ALA A 265 -14.25 18.82 3.33
C ALA A 265 -13.33 17.64 3.62
N TYR A 266 -12.09 17.91 4.00
CA TYR A 266 -11.11 16.86 4.30
C TYR A 266 -11.46 16.05 5.56
N ILE A 267 -11.78 16.71 6.67
CA ILE A 267 -12.03 16.01 7.96
C ILE A 267 -13.39 15.31 8.00
N ASN A 268 -14.35 15.69 7.15
CA ASN A 268 -15.67 15.07 7.08
C ASN A 268 -15.78 13.97 6.02
N ARG A 269 -14.68 13.52 5.43
CA ARG A 269 -14.72 12.39 4.50
C ARG A 269 -15.33 11.16 5.17
N GLY A 270 -16.25 10.49 4.49
CA GLY A 270 -17.02 9.37 5.05
C GLY A 270 -18.03 9.77 6.13
N ASN A 271 -18.37 11.05 6.27
CA ASN A 271 -19.28 11.57 7.30
C ASN A 271 -20.35 12.55 6.75
N ASN A 272 -20.69 12.45 5.47
CA ASN A 272 -21.56 13.41 4.78
C ASN A 272 -23.03 12.97 4.63
N ASN A 273 -23.43 11.83 5.19
CA ASN A 273 -24.77 11.21 5.06
C ASN A 273 -25.17 10.95 3.60
N ASP A 274 -24.21 10.63 2.76
CA ASP A 274 -24.36 10.31 1.36
C ASP A 274 -23.98 8.85 1.02
N LYS A 275 -23.79 8.54 -0.26
CA LYS A 275 -23.41 7.20 -0.73
C LYS A 275 -22.06 6.72 -0.20
N ASN A 276 -21.17 7.63 0.20
CA ASN A 276 -19.82 7.36 0.69
C ASN A 276 -19.73 7.41 2.23
N ASP A 277 -20.86 7.42 2.94
CA ASP A 277 -20.89 7.54 4.40
C ASP A 277 -20.35 6.28 5.11
N ASN A 278 -19.35 6.46 5.95
CA ASN A 278 -18.66 5.38 6.67
C ASN A 278 -19.12 5.17 8.13
N LYS A 279 -20.02 5.97 8.67
CA LYS A 279 -20.44 5.90 10.09
C LYS A 279 -20.96 4.52 10.47
N LYS A 280 -21.85 3.95 9.65
CA LYS A 280 -22.38 2.61 9.90
C LYS A 280 -21.30 1.54 9.72
N ILE A 281 -20.45 1.69 8.72
CA ILE A 281 -19.32 0.78 8.45
C ILE A 281 -18.38 0.74 9.65
N ILE A 282 -18.01 1.89 10.22
CA ILE A 282 -17.17 1.99 11.41
C ILE A 282 -17.82 1.26 12.60
N ALA A 283 -19.11 1.51 12.84
CA ALA A 283 -19.85 0.85 13.94
C ALA A 283 -19.85 -0.67 13.78
N ASP A 284 -20.10 -1.17 12.57
CA ASP A 284 -20.09 -2.61 12.29
C ASP A 284 -18.68 -3.21 12.41
N ILE A 285 -17.64 -2.54 11.91
CA ILE A 285 -16.25 -2.99 12.06
C ILE A 285 -15.87 -3.08 13.56
N VAL A 286 -16.17 -2.06 14.37
CA VAL A 286 -15.82 -2.05 15.80
C VAL A 286 -16.54 -3.17 16.53
N ARG A 287 -17.83 -3.37 16.27
CA ARG A 287 -18.62 -4.45 16.87
C ARG A 287 -18.07 -5.83 16.49
N LEU A 288 -17.80 -6.08 15.22
CA LEU A 288 -17.26 -7.35 14.74
C LEU A 288 -15.85 -7.63 15.25
N ARG A 289 -15.00 -6.61 15.34
CA ARG A 289 -13.67 -6.73 15.93
C ARG A 289 -13.71 -7.08 17.40
N LEU A 290 -14.64 -6.49 18.18
CA LEU A 290 -14.83 -6.85 19.58
C LEU A 290 -15.28 -8.30 19.71
N GLU A 291 -16.28 -8.74 18.93
CA GLU A 291 -16.77 -10.11 18.94
C GLU A 291 -15.67 -11.11 18.55
N LYS A 292 -14.86 -10.80 17.52
CA LYS A 292 -13.69 -11.58 17.11
C LYS A 292 -12.71 -11.75 18.28
N ALA A 293 -12.36 -10.67 18.96
CA ALA A 293 -11.43 -10.71 20.08
C ALA A 293 -11.97 -11.59 21.23
N GLN A 294 -13.25 -11.46 21.57
CA GLN A 294 -13.89 -12.26 22.61
C GLN A 294 -13.95 -13.75 22.26
N LEU A 295 -14.24 -14.11 21.01
CA LEU A 295 -14.17 -15.49 20.54
C LEU A 295 -12.76 -16.09 20.71
N LEU A 296 -11.73 -15.27 20.51
CA LEU A 296 -10.32 -15.64 20.64
C LEU A 296 -9.77 -15.54 22.07
N GLY A 297 -10.63 -15.22 23.07
CA GLY A 297 -10.28 -15.20 24.48
C GLY A 297 -9.71 -13.88 25.00
N PHE A 298 -9.85 -12.79 24.25
CA PHE A 298 -9.43 -11.46 24.65
C PHE A 298 -10.62 -10.60 25.05
N ASP A 299 -10.43 -9.71 26.02
CA ASP A 299 -11.46 -8.79 26.52
C ASP A 299 -11.80 -7.67 25.53
N CYS A 300 -10.81 -7.24 24.72
CA CYS A 300 -10.97 -6.24 23.68
C CYS A 300 -10.07 -6.49 22.47
N TYR A 301 -10.41 -5.86 21.35
CA TYR A 301 -9.66 -6.01 20.08
C TYR A 301 -8.23 -5.48 20.18
N SER A 302 -8.01 -4.39 20.92
CA SER A 302 -6.68 -3.83 21.14
C SER A 302 -5.74 -4.85 21.78
N ASN A 303 -6.19 -5.55 22.83
CA ASN A 303 -5.39 -6.56 23.49
C ASN A 303 -5.11 -7.77 22.57
N PHE A 304 -6.09 -8.16 21.74
CA PHE A 304 -5.84 -9.17 20.70
C PHE A 304 -4.75 -8.75 19.72
N VAL A 305 -4.78 -7.52 19.21
CA VAL A 305 -3.76 -7.03 18.27
C VAL A 305 -2.40 -6.93 18.96
N LEU A 306 -2.35 -6.27 20.12
CA LEU A 306 -1.12 -5.94 20.84
C LEU A 306 -0.40 -7.16 21.45
N ASP A 307 -1.08 -8.28 21.69
CA ASP A 307 -0.46 -9.50 22.19
C ASP A 307 0.79 -9.92 21.37
N ASN A 308 0.76 -9.67 20.07
CA ASN A 308 1.85 -10.03 19.16
C ASN A 308 2.79 -8.86 18.81
N THR A 309 2.71 -7.75 19.51
CA THR A 309 3.56 -6.57 19.30
C THR A 309 4.50 -6.35 20.49
N MET A 310 5.40 -5.37 20.37
CA MET A 310 6.32 -4.99 21.45
C MET A 310 5.59 -4.47 22.69
N ALA A 311 4.47 -3.76 22.50
CA ALA A 311 3.68 -3.16 23.58
C ALA A 311 2.88 -4.19 24.42
N LYS A 312 2.56 -5.38 23.87
CA LYS A 312 1.91 -6.52 24.52
C LYS A 312 0.44 -6.32 24.93
N ASN A 313 0.03 -5.16 25.39
CA ASN A 313 -1.32 -4.92 25.86
C ASN A 313 -1.69 -3.43 25.80
N SER A 314 -2.99 -3.14 25.89
CA SER A 314 -3.53 -1.79 25.81
C SER A 314 -3.12 -0.89 26.99
N THR A 315 -2.88 -1.45 28.17
CA THR A 315 -2.44 -0.68 29.33
C THR A 315 -1.06 -0.06 29.06
N ALA A 316 -0.09 -0.87 28.58
CA ALA A 316 1.25 -0.36 28.23
C ALA A 316 1.21 0.76 27.17
N VAL A 317 0.32 0.61 26.17
CA VAL A 317 0.11 1.66 25.15
C VAL A 317 -0.47 2.92 25.78
N MET A 318 -1.52 2.79 26.60
CA MET A 318 -2.17 3.94 27.22
C MET A 318 -1.24 4.67 28.20
N ASP A 319 -0.44 3.95 28.96
CA ASP A 319 0.54 4.54 29.87
C ASP A 319 1.60 5.34 29.10
N PHE A 320 2.10 4.76 28.00
CA PHE A 320 3.05 5.45 27.12
C PHE A 320 2.43 6.71 26.48
N LEU A 321 1.22 6.60 25.92
CA LEU A 321 0.51 7.74 25.31
C LEU A 321 0.15 8.82 26.35
N ASN A 322 -0.30 8.45 27.54
CA ASN A 322 -0.60 9.40 28.60
C ASN A 322 0.65 10.14 29.08
N ASN A 323 1.79 9.45 29.16
CA ASN A 323 3.06 10.08 29.47
C ASN A 323 3.43 11.11 28.41
N LEU A 324 3.41 10.74 27.11
CA LEU A 324 3.66 11.68 26.02
C LEU A 324 2.68 12.85 26.03
N TRP A 325 1.38 12.57 26.22
CA TRP A 325 0.34 13.58 26.25
C TRP A 325 0.53 14.62 27.35
N SER A 326 1.05 14.21 28.51
CA SER A 326 1.36 15.10 29.62
C SER A 326 2.33 16.21 29.27
N TYR A 327 3.27 15.97 28.34
CA TYR A 327 4.22 16.94 27.81
C TYR A 327 3.73 17.63 26.54
N ALA A 328 3.12 16.88 25.64
CA ALA A 328 2.69 17.39 24.34
C ALA A 328 1.53 18.39 24.44
N LEU A 329 0.53 18.13 25.30
CA LEU A 329 -0.63 19.00 25.44
C LEU A 329 -0.31 20.41 25.92
N PRO A 330 0.51 20.61 26.98
CA PRO A 330 0.93 21.97 27.38
C PRO A 330 1.67 22.69 26.27
N LYS A 331 2.53 22.00 25.53
CA LYS A 331 3.28 22.56 24.40
C LYS A 331 2.33 22.99 23.27
N ALA A 332 1.41 22.12 22.85
CA ALA A 332 0.41 22.45 21.83
C ALA A 332 -0.47 23.64 22.21
N LYS A 333 -0.87 23.75 23.50
CA LYS A 333 -1.61 24.92 23.99
C LYS A 333 -0.78 26.21 23.95
N ALA A 334 0.51 26.13 24.26
CA ALA A 334 1.40 27.28 24.16
C ALA A 334 1.59 27.72 22.69
N GLU A 335 1.75 26.79 21.79
CA GLU A 335 1.83 27.05 20.34
C GLU A 335 0.52 27.66 19.82
N ALA A 336 -0.64 27.11 20.18
CA ALA A 336 -1.93 27.69 19.82
C ALA A 336 -2.07 29.15 20.32
N ALA A 337 -1.61 29.44 21.55
CA ALA A 337 -1.64 30.79 22.08
C ALA A 337 -0.67 31.74 21.33
N GLU A 338 0.45 31.25 20.85
CA GLU A 338 1.40 32.01 20.03
C GLU A 338 0.78 32.32 18.64
N LEU A 339 0.14 31.33 17.99
CA LEU A 339 -0.58 31.53 16.72
C LEU A 339 -1.75 32.50 16.90
N GLN A 340 -2.50 32.42 18.01
CA GLN A 340 -3.58 33.36 18.30
C GLN A 340 -3.06 34.79 18.40
N LYS A 341 -1.93 35.02 19.12
CA LYS A 341 -1.31 36.37 19.22
C LYS A 341 -0.90 36.91 17.85
N LEU A 342 -0.42 36.05 16.96
CA LEU A 342 -0.09 36.43 15.58
C LEU A 342 -1.34 36.85 14.81
N MET A 343 -2.42 36.08 14.95
CA MET A 343 -3.72 36.40 14.35
C MET A 343 -4.32 37.69 14.89
N ASP A 344 -4.20 37.96 16.19
CA ASP A 344 -4.68 39.19 16.84
C ASP A 344 -3.98 40.45 16.31
N LYS A 345 -2.68 40.38 15.93
CA LYS A 345 -1.96 41.49 15.28
C LYS A 345 -2.61 41.94 13.96
N GLU A 346 -3.36 41.05 13.30
CA GLU A 346 -4.09 41.38 12.06
C GLU A 346 -5.40 42.14 12.32
N GLY A 347 -5.78 42.32 13.59
CA GLY A 347 -6.87 43.23 14.01
C GLY A 347 -8.30 42.69 13.70
N LYS A 348 -8.46 41.39 13.39
CA LYS A 348 -9.76 40.83 13.01
C LYS A 348 -10.63 40.41 14.20
N GLY A 349 -10.07 40.32 15.43
CA GLY A 349 -10.81 39.91 16.62
C GLY A 349 -11.40 38.50 16.58
N GLU A 350 -10.87 37.64 15.72
CA GLU A 350 -11.36 36.27 15.50
C GLU A 350 -10.57 35.29 16.37
N LYS A 351 -11.22 34.18 16.72
CA LYS A 351 -10.57 33.07 17.40
C LYS A 351 -9.85 32.18 16.39
N LEU A 352 -8.66 31.68 16.78
CA LEU A 352 -7.93 30.67 16.03
C LEU A 352 -8.74 29.38 15.95
N GLU A 353 -9.03 28.93 14.74
CA GLU A 353 -9.72 27.68 14.45
C GLU A 353 -8.76 26.68 13.78
N ALA A 354 -9.22 25.42 13.64
CA ALA A 354 -8.35 24.37 13.12
C ALA A 354 -7.85 24.64 11.68
N TRP A 355 -8.65 25.29 10.83
CA TRP A 355 -8.26 25.67 9.46
C TRP A 355 -7.29 26.84 9.40
N ASP A 356 -7.01 27.50 10.51
CA ASP A 356 -6.05 28.60 10.63
C ASP A 356 -4.65 28.11 11.02
N TRP A 357 -4.55 26.89 11.56
CA TRP A 357 -3.32 26.36 12.15
C TRP A 357 -2.14 26.40 11.19
N TRP A 358 -2.27 25.77 10.01
CA TRP A 358 -1.19 25.74 9.01
C TRP A 358 -0.82 27.14 8.51
N TYR A 359 -1.81 28.00 8.28
CA TYR A 359 -1.61 29.35 7.78
C TYR A 359 -0.80 30.21 8.75
N TYR A 360 -1.16 30.19 10.04
CA TYR A 360 -0.43 30.97 11.04
C TYR A 360 0.88 30.29 11.47
N THR A 361 1.00 28.98 11.38
CA THR A 361 2.28 28.27 11.57
C THR A 361 3.29 28.71 10.50
N GLU A 362 2.89 28.82 9.25
CA GLU A 362 3.75 29.28 8.16
C GLU A 362 4.19 30.74 8.38
N LYS A 363 3.27 31.60 8.75
CA LYS A 363 3.60 32.99 9.12
C LYS A 363 4.56 33.08 10.30
N LEU A 364 4.37 32.25 11.32
CA LEU A 364 5.23 32.21 12.49
C LEU A 364 6.63 31.69 12.12
N ARG A 365 6.70 30.70 11.24
CA ARG A 365 7.98 30.17 10.71
C ARG A 365 8.76 31.28 9.99
N LYS A 366 8.07 32.04 9.14
CA LYS A 366 8.67 33.19 8.47
C LYS A 366 9.13 34.27 9.46
N GLU A 367 8.30 34.62 10.46
CA GLU A 367 8.66 35.64 11.48
C GLU A 367 9.87 35.20 12.31
N LYS A 368 9.95 33.93 12.72
CA LYS A 368 11.01 33.43 13.60
C LYS A 368 12.32 33.09 12.88
N TYR A 369 12.24 32.53 11.69
CA TYR A 369 13.40 31.95 11.02
C TYR A 369 13.77 32.67 9.73
N ASN A 370 12.93 33.63 9.26
CA ASN A 370 13.08 34.30 7.97
C ASN A 370 13.29 33.31 6.83
N LEU A 371 12.61 32.18 6.90
CA LEU A 371 12.72 31.07 5.96
C LEU A 371 11.39 30.95 5.18
N GLU A 372 11.48 31.11 3.87
CA GLU A 372 10.37 30.85 2.96
C GLU A 372 10.60 29.52 2.22
N GLU A 373 9.59 28.68 2.17
CA GLU A 373 9.69 27.37 1.48
C GLU A 373 10.02 27.57 0.00
N GLU A 374 9.55 28.65 -0.62
CA GLU A 374 9.88 29.01 -1.99
C GLU A 374 11.37 29.24 -2.25
N GLU A 375 12.10 29.72 -1.26
CA GLU A 375 13.54 29.93 -1.38
C GLU A 375 14.32 28.62 -1.38
N ILE A 376 13.79 27.60 -0.70
CA ILE A 376 14.46 26.30 -0.56
C ILE A 376 13.97 25.25 -1.55
N LYS A 377 12.69 25.31 -1.99
CA LYS A 377 12.12 24.37 -2.98
C LYS A 377 12.98 24.17 -4.24
N PRO A 378 13.59 25.21 -4.84
CA PRO A 378 14.46 25.03 -6.02
C PRO A 378 15.65 24.09 -5.81
N TYR A 379 16.10 23.90 -4.57
CA TYR A 379 17.15 22.96 -4.21
C TYR A 379 16.66 21.52 -4.14
N PHE A 380 15.35 21.29 -4.01
CA PHE A 380 14.72 20.00 -3.82
C PHE A 380 14.00 19.51 -5.09
N LYS A 381 14.66 19.63 -6.23
CA LYS A 381 14.20 18.93 -7.43
C LYS A 381 14.13 17.43 -7.15
N LEU A 382 12.99 16.78 -7.47
CA LEU A 382 12.74 15.37 -7.16
C LEU A 382 13.92 14.46 -7.54
N GLU A 383 14.44 14.61 -8.75
CA GLU A 383 15.56 13.79 -9.22
C GLU A 383 16.82 14.02 -8.37
N ASN A 384 17.10 15.26 -7.93
CA ASN A 384 18.26 15.57 -7.09
C ASN A 384 18.09 14.95 -5.69
N VAL A 385 16.88 15.01 -5.12
CA VAL A 385 16.57 14.41 -3.81
C VAL A 385 16.71 12.89 -3.87
N ARG A 386 16.16 12.26 -4.92
CA ARG A 386 16.29 10.83 -5.17
C ARG A 386 17.75 10.41 -5.31
N GLU A 387 18.52 11.08 -6.16
CA GLU A 387 19.94 10.79 -6.33
C GLU A 387 20.73 11.02 -5.03
N GLY A 388 20.33 12.02 -4.23
CA GLY A 388 20.87 12.26 -2.90
C GLY A 388 20.61 11.07 -1.96
N ALA A 389 19.38 10.54 -1.94
CA ALA A 389 19.02 9.36 -1.17
C ALA A 389 19.81 8.12 -1.62
N PHE A 390 19.96 7.92 -2.94
CA PHE A 390 20.76 6.84 -3.51
C PHE A 390 22.25 6.98 -3.14
N ALA A 391 22.79 8.19 -3.16
CA ALA A 391 24.17 8.45 -2.74
C ALA A 391 24.38 8.17 -1.23
N VAL A 392 23.40 8.46 -0.38
CA VAL A 392 23.43 8.11 1.04
C VAL A 392 23.43 6.59 1.23
N ALA A 393 22.53 5.87 0.52
CA ALA A 393 22.47 4.42 0.57
C ALA A 393 23.77 3.76 0.07
N ASN A 394 24.39 4.33 -0.97
CA ASN A 394 25.70 3.88 -1.44
C ASN A 394 26.79 4.03 -0.37
N LYS A 395 26.84 5.18 0.32
CA LYS A 395 27.82 5.43 1.38
C LYS A 395 27.61 4.53 2.60
N LEU A 396 26.36 4.21 2.94
CA LEU A 396 26.03 3.41 4.12
C LEU A 396 26.14 1.91 3.87
N TYR A 397 25.69 1.46 2.69
CA TYR A 397 25.50 0.03 2.41
C TYR A 397 26.29 -0.48 1.19
N GLY A 398 26.99 0.40 0.46
CA GLY A 398 27.74 0.05 -0.75
C GLY A 398 26.88 -0.32 -1.96
N ILE A 399 25.57 -0.10 -1.91
CA ILE A 399 24.66 -0.42 -3.03
C ILE A 399 24.64 0.69 -4.08
N THR A 400 24.37 0.31 -5.32
CA THR A 400 24.14 1.22 -6.43
C THR A 400 22.75 1.01 -7.01
N LEU A 401 22.08 2.10 -7.40
CA LEU A 401 20.78 2.07 -8.06
C LEU A 401 20.94 2.64 -9.47
N THR A 402 20.63 1.84 -10.48
CA THR A 402 20.76 2.23 -11.90
C THR A 402 19.41 2.12 -12.58
N LYS A 403 18.97 3.20 -13.22
CA LYS A 403 17.69 3.20 -13.95
C LYS A 403 17.69 2.15 -15.05
N LEU A 404 16.62 1.39 -15.15
CA LEU A 404 16.35 0.41 -16.19
C LEU A 404 15.37 0.99 -17.21
N GLU A 405 15.67 0.84 -18.48
CA GLU A 405 14.79 1.20 -19.58
C GLU A 405 14.12 -0.06 -20.15
N GLY A 406 12.91 0.10 -20.70
CA GLY A 406 12.18 -1.00 -21.37
C GLY A 406 11.62 -2.06 -20.43
N ILE A 407 11.58 -1.80 -19.13
CA ILE A 407 10.90 -2.64 -18.15
C ILE A 407 9.41 -2.30 -18.16
N PRO A 408 8.50 -3.32 -18.20
CA PRO A 408 7.07 -3.06 -18.14
C PRO A 408 6.67 -2.35 -16.85
N VAL A 409 5.84 -1.31 -16.98
CA VAL A 409 5.29 -0.52 -15.87
C VAL A 409 3.76 -0.38 -16.03
N TYR A 410 3.06 -0.20 -14.93
CA TYR A 410 1.60 -0.05 -14.92
C TYR A 410 1.15 1.39 -15.23
N HIS A 411 2.03 2.38 -15.10
CA HIS A 411 1.75 3.78 -15.42
C HIS A 411 3.02 4.46 -15.95
N PRO A 412 2.92 5.41 -16.92
CA PRO A 412 4.08 6.09 -17.53
C PRO A 412 4.96 6.85 -16.53
N ASP A 413 4.42 7.31 -15.41
CA ASP A 413 5.17 8.04 -14.37
C ASP A 413 6.05 7.12 -13.50
N VAL A 414 5.93 5.79 -13.63
CA VAL A 414 6.69 4.83 -12.83
C VAL A 414 8.09 4.65 -13.42
N GLU A 415 9.09 4.78 -12.57
CA GLU A 415 10.49 4.49 -12.93
C GLU A 415 10.95 3.20 -12.23
N VAL A 416 11.92 2.51 -12.86
CA VAL A 416 12.43 1.23 -12.35
C VAL A 416 13.95 1.29 -12.26
N PHE A 417 14.50 0.79 -11.15
CA PHE A 417 15.93 0.78 -10.88
C PHE A 417 16.41 -0.64 -10.55
N GLU A 418 17.53 -1.04 -11.11
CA GLU A 418 18.29 -2.21 -10.65
C GLU A 418 19.15 -1.80 -9.47
N VAL A 419 19.09 -2.60 -8.40
CA VAL A 419 19.90 -2.40 -7.21
C VAL A 419 20.98 -3.47 -7.16
N LYS A 420 22.24 -3.06 -7.08
CA LYS A 420 23.42 -3.93 -7.01
C LYS A 420 24.25 -3.67 -5.76
N ALA A 421 24.82 -4.71 -5.23
CA ALA A 421 25.85 -4.62 -4.20
C ALA A 421 27.21 -4.17 -4.78
N ALA A 422 28.17 -3.88 -3.91
CA ALA A 422 29.50 -3.43 -4.29
C ALA A 422 30.28 -4.44 -5.15
N ASP A 423 29.99 -5.73 -5.02
CA ASP A 423 30.58 -6.81 -5.82
C ASP A 423 29.89 -7.01 -7.19
N GLY A 424 28.87 -6.20 -7.49
CA GLY A 424 28.09 -6.28 -8.73
C GLY A 424 26.93 -7.28 -8.68
N SER A 425 26.75 -8.05 -7.60
CA SER A 425 25.62 -8.93 -7.46
C SER A 425 24.29 -8.16 -7.34
N GLN A 426 23.22 -8.73 -7.90
CA GLN A 426 21.90 -8.11 -7.84
C GLN A 426 21.31 -8.20 -6.43
N VAL A 427 20.90 -7.07 -5.88
CA VAL A 427 20.20 -6.94 -4.60
C VAL A 427 18.69 -7.05 -4.78
N GLY A 428 18.16 -6.42 -5.81
CA GLY A 428 16.73 -6.43 -6.13
C GLY A 428 16.37 -5.46 -7.26
N ILE A 429 15.07 -5.33 -7.50
CA ILE A 429 14.51 -4.32 -8.42
C ILE A 429 13.65 -3.37 -7.59
N PHE A 430 13.77 -2.09 -7.87
CA PHE A 430 13.09 -1.03 -7.15
C PHE A 430 12.22 -0.20 -8.10
N TYR A 431 10.91 -0.20 -7.88
CA TYR A 431 9.93 0.61 -8.57
C TYR A 431 9.64 1.87 -7.75
N VAL A 432 9.50 3.01 -8.41
CA VAL A 432 9.12 4.27 -7.77
C VAL A 432 7.98 4.92 -8.53
N ASP A 433 6.96 5.33 -7.81
CA ASP A 433 5.74 5.93 -8.32
C ASP A 433 5.41 7.18 -7.49
N TYR A 434 5.88 8.34 -7.95
CA TYR A 434 5.92 9.54 -7.13
C TYR A 434 4.70 10.46 -7.21
N PHE A 435 3.86 10.36 -8.25
CA PHE A 435 2.87 11.39 -8.53
C PHE A 435 1.42 10.98 -8.25
N PRO A 436 0.57 11.90 -7.76
CA PRO A 436 -0.85 11.64 -7.52
C PRO A 436 -1.62 11.49 -8.84
N ARG A 437 -2.70 10.68 -8.80
CA ARG A 437 -3.68 10.51 -9.86
C ARG A 437 -5.00 9.95 -9.30
N PRO A 438 -6.13 10.02 -10.02
CA PRO A 438 -7.44 9.61 -9.49
C PRO A 438 -7.52 8.15 -9.01
N GLY A 439 -6.79 7.24 -9.65
CA GLY A 439 -6.74 5.82 -9.27
C GLY A 439 -5.77 5.48 -8.16
N LYS A 440 -5.14 6.47 -7.52
CA LYS A 440 -4.10 6.28 -6.50
C LYS A 440 -4.58 6.73 -5.14
N SER A 441 -4.42 5.86 -4.14
CA SER A 441 -4.70 6.19 -2.74
C SER A 441 -3.81 7.33 -2.24
N GLY A 442 -4.34 8.12 -1.30
CA GLY A 442 -3.59 9.24 -0.71
C GLY A 442 -2.52 8.76 0.27
N GLY A 443 -1.43 9.51 0.34
CA GLY A 443 -0.31 9.21 1.24
C GLY A 443 0.92 8.70 0.50
N ALA A 444 1.77 7.99 1.22
CA ALA A 444 2.94 7.30 0.68
C ALA A 444 3.08 5.95 1.38
N TRP A 445 3.69 4.99 0.70
CA TRP A 445 3.94 3.65 1.27
C TRP A 445 4.99 2.89 0.48
N MET A 446 5.57 1.89 1.12
CA MET A 446 6.38 0.85 0.50
C MET A 446 5.57 -0.44 0.38
N SER A 447 5.78 -1.20 -0.68
CA SER A 447 5.21 -2.53 -0.88
C SER A 447 6.13 -3.41 -1.73
N ASN A 448 5.76 -4.70 -1.90
CA ASN A 448 6.50 -5.66 -2.71
C ASN A 448 5.62 -6.30 -3.77
N TYR A 449 6.14 -6.48 -4.98
CA TYR A 449 5.56 -7.40 -5.98
C TYR A 449 6.05 -8.84 -5.75
N ARG A 450 7.22 -8.99 -5.13
CA ARG A 450 7.81 -10.28 -4.76
C ARG A 450 8.71 -10.12 -3.55
N GLU A 451 8.50 -11.00 -2.57
CA GLU A 451 9.35 -11.07 -1.38
C GLU A 451 10.70 -11.71 -1.67
N GLN A 452 11.70 -11.41 -0.83
CA GLN A 452 12.97 -12.12 -0.80
C GLN A 452 12.76 -13.56 -0.33
N GLN A 453 13.39 -14.53 -1.03
CA GLN A 453 13.41 -15.92 -0.60
C GLN A 453 14.67 -16.62 -1.11
N GLY A 454 15.60 -16.96 -0.22
CA GLY A 454 16.84 -17.61 -0.60
C GLY A 454 17.61 -16.84 -1.69
N SER A 455 17.74 -17.42 -2.88
CA SER A 455 18.36 -16.77 -4.05
C SER A 455 17.41 -15.90 -4.86
N ILE A 456 16.10 -15.96 -4.61
CA ILE A 456 15.10 -15.15 -5.31
C ILE A 456 15.13 -13.75 -4.73
N ARG A 457 15.51 -12.76 -5.56
CA ARG A 457 15.65 -11.37 -5.12
C ARG A 457 14.32 -10.61 -5.11
N PRO A 458 14.13 -9.64 -4.21
CA PRO A 458 12.88 -8.93 -4.03
C PRO A 458 12.58 -7.97 -5.19
N LEU A 459 11.30 -7.71 -5.41
CA LEU A 459 10.79 -6.63 -6.26
C LEU A 459 10.01 -5.66 -5.37
N VAL A 460 10.60 -4.52 -5.10
CA VAL A 460 10.13 -3.53 -4.12
C VAL A 460 9.56 -2.32 -4.84
N CYS A 461 8.52 -1.69 -4.30
CA CYS A 461 8.02 -0.43 -4.79
C CYS A 461 7.81 0.60 -3.68
N ASN A 462 8.09 1.87 -3.98
CA ASN A 462 7.64 3.02 -3.21
C ASN A 462 6.59 3.76 -4.03
N VAL A 463 5.49 4.07 -3.38
CA VAL A 463 4.38 4.84 -3.95
C VAL A 463 4.20 6.11 -3.13
N CYS A 464 4.18 7.27 -3.79
CA CYS A 464 4.05 8.58 -3.15
C CYS A 464 3.03 9.45 -3.90
N SER A 465 2.75 10.64 -3.38
CA SER A 465 1.82 11.60 -3.97
C SER A 465 2.42 13.02 -3.93
N PHE A 466 3.61 13.17 -4.54
CA PHE A 466 4.38 14.41 -4.55
C PHE A 466 3.88 15.42 -5.61
N THR A 467 4.33 16.66 -5.44
CA THR A 467 4.04 17.75 -6.39
C THR A 467 4.48 17.39 -7.81
N LYS A 468 3.54 17.40 -8.77
CA LYS A 468 3.81 17.12 -10.19
C LYS A 468 4.63 18.21 -10.87
N PRO A 469 5.43 17.88 -11.89
CA PRO A 469 5.99 18.89 -12.79
C PRO A 469 4.88 19.60 -13.58
N VAL A 470 5.05 20.88 -13.90
CA VAL A 470 4.09 21.68 -14.67
C VAL A 470 4.81 22.46 -15.77
N GLY A 471 4.50 22.16 -17.03
CA GLY A 471 5.21 22.75 -18.18
C GLY A 471 6.69 22.47 -18.10
N ASP A 472 7.51 23.52 -18.14
CA ASP A 472 8.98 23.44 -18.03
C ASP A 472 9.47 23.42 -16.57
N THR A 473 8.57 23.59 -15.59
CA THR A 473 8.92 23.55 -14.17
C THR A 473 9.00 22.11 -13.70
N PRO A 474 10.16 21.63 -13.21
CA PRO A 474 10.32 20.28 -12.70
C PRO A 474 9.51 20.08 -11.40
N SER A 475 9.37 18.83 -10.96
CA SER A 475 8.85 18.53 -9.64
C SER A 475 9.80 19.08 -8.57
N LEU A 476 9.36 20.10 -7.84
CA LEU A 476 10.08 20.72 -6.74
C LEU A 476 9.39 20.32 -5.43
N LEU A 477 10.10 19.55 -4.60
CA LEU A 477 9.55 18.99 -3.38
C LEU A 477 9.52 20.01 -2.23
N THR A 478 8.52 19.89 -1.38
CA THR A 478 8.53 20.51 -0.05
C THR A 478 9.48 19.75 0.88
N ILE A 479 9.80 20.31 2.03
CA ILE A 479 10.61 19.61 3.06
C ILE A 479 9.88 18.33 3.50
N ASP A 480 8.59 18.40 3.75
CA ASP A 480 7.78 17.25 4.15
C ASP A 480 7.79 16.13 3.07
N GLU A 481 7.77 16.50 1.78
CA GLU A 481 7.87 15.53 0.68
C GLU A 481 9.28 14.90 0.58
N VAL A 482 10.32 15.67 0.91
CA VAL A 482 11.70 15.16 1.01
C VAL A 482 11.81 14.16 2.17
N GLU A 483 11.31 14.50 3.35
CA GLU A 483 11.28 13.61 4.50
C GLU A 483 10.51 12.33 4.20
N THR A 484 9.35 12.45 3.55
CA THR A 484 8.55 11.31 3.10
C THR A 484 9.32 10.41 2.14
N LEU A 485 10.03 10.98 1.14
CA LEU A 485 10.84 10.20 0.21
C LEU A 485 11.91 9.39 0.95
N PHE A 486 12.62 9.98 1.90
CA PHE A 486 13.64 9.28 2.70
C PHE A 486 13.02 8.22 3.61
N HIS A 487 11.83 8.48 4.17
CA HIS A 487 11.08 7.54 5.01
C HIS A 487 10.70 6.28 4.20
N GLU A 488 10.01 6.46 3.07
CA GLU A 488 9.61 5.33 2.21
C GLU A 488 10.81 4.59 1.60
N PHE A 489 11.87 5.32 1.28
CA PHE A 489 13.11 4.71 0.83
C PHE A 489 13.78 3.89 1.94
N GLY A 490 13.65 4.29 3.21
CA GLY A 490 14.09 3.52 4.37
C GLY A 490 13.38 2.16 4.45
N HIS A 491 12.06 2.11 4.25
CA HIS A 491 11.31 0.87 4.14
C HIS A 491 11.74 0.04 2.91
N ALA A 492 11.95 0.69 1.76
CA ALA A 492 12.44 0.02 0.57
C ALA A 492 13.83 -0.62 0.78
N LEU A 493 14.75 0.08 1.45
CA LEU A 493 16.06 -0.47 1.82
C LEU A 493 15.94 -1.71 2.71
N HIS A 494 15.00 -1.72 3.66
CA HIS A 494 14.72 -2.91 4.47
C HIS A 494 14.31 -4.10 3.60
N GLY A 495 13.35 -3.92 2.67
CA GLY A 495 12.92 -4.95 1.73
C GLY A 495 14.03 -5.42 0.78
N LEU A 496 14.81 -4.50 0.24
CA LEU A 496 15.89 -4.77 -0.70
C LEU A 496 17.07 -5.50 -0.06
N LEU A 497 17.48 -5.07 1.14
CA LEU A 497 18.69 -5.58 1.81
C LEU A 497 18.43 -6.85 2.63
N THR A 498 17.18 -7.31 2.73
CA THR A 498 16.88 -8.57 3.42
C THR A 498 17.58 -9.76 2.76
N GLN A 499 18.04 -10.72 3.57
CA GLN A 499 18.72 -11.93 3.12
C GLN A 499 18.03 -13.20 3.66
N CYS A 500 16.74 -13.07 4.00
CA CYS A 500 15.97 -14.17 4.54
C CYS A 500 15.90 -15.36 3.57
N GLN A 501 15.97 -16.57 4.11
CA GLN A 501 15.84 -17.81 3.35
C GLN A 501 14.38 -18.16 3.07
N TYR A 502 13.47 -17.69 3.91
CA TYR A 502 12.04 -18.00 3.87
C TYR A 502 11.24 -16.73 3.66
N LYS A 503 10.22 -16.77 2.77
CA LYS A 503 9.35 -15.61 2.51
C LYS A 503 8.59 -15.17 3.76
N GLY A 504 8.15 -16.11 4.60
CA GLY A 504 7.45 -15.81 5.85
C GLY A 504 8.28 -15.05 6.90
N THR A 505 9.61 -14.93 6.71
CA THR A 505 10.50 -14.12 7.55
C THR A 505 10.96 -12.83 6.89
N SER A 506 10.75 -12.65 5.57
CA SER A 506 11.18 -11.48 4.82
C SER A 506 10.12 -10.38 4.72
N CYS A 507 8.86 -10.68 5.07
CA CYS A 507 7.75 -9.74 4.97
C CYS A 507 7.86 -8.59 5.98
N LEU A 508 7.82 -7.34 5.49
CA LEU A 508 7.92 -6.12 6.30
C LEU A 508 6.73 -5.88 7.23
N LEU A 509 5.52 -6.28 6.83
CA LEU A 509 4.30 -6.14 7.64
C LEU A 509 4.42 -6.74 9.05
N TYR A 510 5.41 -7.58 9.28
CA TYR A 510 5.65 -8.22 10.59
C TYR A 510 6.93 -7.73 11.31
N THR A 511 7.68 -6.81 10.71
CA THR A 511 8.99 -6.38 11.21
C THR A 511 9.13 -4.88 11.41
N SER A 512 8.23 -4.06 10.85
CA SER A 512 8.42 -2.62 10.72
C SER A 512 7.58 -1.75 11.66
N ASP A 513 7.06 -2.26 12.76
CA ASP A 513 6.38 -1.44 13.80
C ASP A 513 7.26 -0.32 14.40
N ALA A 514 8.51 -0.18 13.96
CA ALA A 514 9.46 0.77 14.52
C ALA A 514 9.67 2.04 13.65
N ALA A 515 9.12 2.08 12.43
CA ALA A 515 9.32 3.21 11.52
C ALA A 515 8.07 4.10 11.37
N ASP A 516 6.89 3.60 11.73
CA ASP A 516 5.65 4.37 11.83
C ASP A 516 5.51 4.95 13.29
#